data_dc25ae6aea5e355dfd4cc02093c8da94
#
_entry.id   dc25ae6aea5e355dfd4cc02093c8da94
#
_cell.length_a   1.000
_cell.length_b   1.000
_cell.length_c   1.000
_cell.angle_alpha   90.00
_cell.angle_beta   90.00
_cell.angle_gamma   90.00
#
_symmetry.space_group_name_H-M   'P 1'
#
loop_
_entity.id
_entity.type
_entity.pdbx_description
1 polymer ?
#
loop_
_entity_poly.entity_id
_entity_poly.type
_entity_poly.pdbx_seq_one_letter_code
_entity_poly.pdbx_strand_id
1 'polypeptide(L)'
;MLWEVTAVCRSIKTLFNFAPPATEQEIRAASLQFVRKLSGFNSPSKANRAAFEHAVDEIAASARALIDALLTTAEPRDRAVEAERARARTAARFGEGR
;
A
#
# COMPACT_ATOMS: atom_id res chain seq x y z
N MET A 1 15.64 -11.86 -2.31
CA MET A 1 16.45 -10.70 -2.70
C MET A 1 15.78 -9.42 -2.31
N LEU A 2 16.56 -8.50 -1.74
CA LEU A 2 15.96 -7.25 -1.27
C LEU A 2 15.40 -6.42 -2.41
N TRP A 3 16.07 -6.40 -3.54
CA TRP A 3 15.59 -5.62 -4.68
C TRP A 3 14.25 -6.17 -5.20
N GLU A 4 14.06 -7.48 -5.12
CA GLU A 4 12.81 -8.07 -5.56
C GLU A 4 11.65 -7.67 -4.65
N VAL A 5 11.89 -7.66 -3.35
CA VAL A 5 10.88 -7.23 -2.39
C VAL A 5 10.50 -5.78 -2.65
N THR A 6 11.48 -4.94 -2.89
CA THR A 6 11.23 -3.54 -3.19
C THR A 6 10.39 -3.39 -4.46
N ALA A 7 10.71 -4.16 -5.50
CA ALA A 7 9.96 -4.09 -6.75
C ALA A 7 8.51 -4.52 -6.57
N VAL A 8 8.28 -5.61 -5.80
CA VAL A 8 6.93 -6.11 -5.55
C VAL A 8 6.12 -5.07 -4.79
N CYS A 9 6.74 -4.39 -3.82
CA CYS A 9 6.03 -3.45 -2.96
C CYS A 9 6.01 -2.03 -3.49
N ARG A 10 6.49 -1.82 -4.71
CA ARG A 10 6.62 -0.46 -5.26
C ARG A 10 5.32 0.30 -5.28
N SER A 11 4.21 -0.37 -5.56
CA SER A 11 2.92 0.27 -5.68
C SER A 11 2.18 0.39 -4.35
N ILE A 12 2.75 -0.10 -3.27
CA ILE A 12 2.12 -0.07 -1.95
C ILE A 12 2.79 1.03 -1.14
N LYS A 13 2.00 2.01 -0.75
CA LYS A 13 2.50 3.16 -0.01
C LYS A 13 2.60 2.87 1.47
N THR A 14 3.49 3.59 2.15
CA THR A 14 3.49 3.62 3.60
C THR A 14 2.18 4.21 4.09
N LEU A 15 1.56 3.58 5.06
CA LEU A 15 0.28 4.04 5.60
C LEU A 15 0.35 4.44 7.07
N PHE A 16 1.45 4.10 7.75
CA PHE A 16 1.58 4.39 9.17
C PHE A 16 2.01 5.83 9.42
N ASN A 17 1.44 6.42 10.45
CA ASN A 17 1.85 7.72 10.98
C ASN A 17 1.56 8.88 10.03
N PHE A 18 0.34 8.91 9.54
CA PHE A 18 -0.16 10.02 8.72
C PHE A 18 -1.27 10.76 9.45
N ALA A 19 -1.43 12.02 9.13
CA ALA A 19 -2.52 12.83 9.60
C ALA A 19 -3.24 13.41 8.39
N PRO A 20 -4.50 13.08 8.18
CA PRO A 20 -5.32 12.13 8.95
C PRO A 20 -4.86 10.69 8.76
N PRO A 21 -5.22 9.80 9.69
CA PRO A 21 -4.78 8.41 9.65
C PRO A 21 -5.28 7.66 8.42
N ALA A 22 -4.64 6.55 8.12
CA ALA A 22 -5.04 5.69 7.02
C ALA A 22 -6.45 5.19 7.24
N THR A 23 -7.23 5.19 6.16
CA THR A 23 -8.60 4.69 6.21
C THR A 23 -8.62 3.19 5.99
N GLU A 24 -9.75 2.59 6.34
CA GLU A 24 -9.96 1.17 6.11
C GLU A 24 -9.83 0.84 4.62
N GLN A 25 -10.32 1.72 3.77
CA GLN A 25 -10.25 1.53 2.33
C GLN A 25 -8.81 1.54 1.83
N GLU A 26 -7.98 2.39 2.39
CA GLU A 26 -6.58 2.45 2.00
C GLU A 26 -5.85 1.17 2.39
N ILE A 27 -6.14 0.66 3.58
CA ILE A 27 -5.53 -0.57 4.05
C ILE A 27 -5.97 -1.74 3.17
N ARG A 28 -7.26 -1.78 2.83
CA ARG A 28 -7.79 -2.83 1.98
C ARG A 28 -7.21 -2.76 0.57
N ALA A 29 -7.06 -1.56 0.03
CA ALA A 29 -6.47 -1.39 -1.29
C ALA A 29 -5.03 -1.89 -1.34
N ALA A 30 -4.25 -1.60 -0.30
CA ALA A 30 -2.88 -2.09 -0.21
C ALA A 30 -2.85 -3.62 -0.11
N SER A 31 -3.76 -4.19 0.68
CA SER A 31 -3.86 -5.64 0.84
C SER A 31 -4.22 -6.31 -0.47
N LEU A 32 -5.15 -5.72 -1.22
CA LEU A 32 -5.55 -6.23 -2.52
C LEU A 32 -4.36 -6.22 -3.49
N GLN A 33 -3.58 -5.15 -3.51
CA GLN A 33 -2.41 -5.07 -4.36
C GLN A 33 -1.41 -6.18 -4.03
N PHE A 34 -1.21 -6.44 -2.74
CA PHE A 34 -0.32 -7.48 -2.31
C PHE A 34 -0.78 -8.85 -2.81
N VAL A 35 -2.08 -9.13 -2.67
CA VAL A 35 -2.64 -10.42 -3.11
C VAL A 35 -2.54 -10.56 -4.63
N ARG A 36 -2.79 -9.48 -5.36
CA ARG A 36 -2.62 -9.49 -6.81
C ARG A 36 -1.20 -9.81 -7.23
N LYS A 37 -0.24 -9.22 -6.55
CA LYS A 37 1.18 -9.47 -6.85
C LYS A 37 1.57 -10.90 -6.52
N LEU A 38 1.13 -11.41 -5.38
CA LEU A 38 1.45 -12.77 -4.97
C LEU A 38 0.83 -13.80 -5.90
N SER A 39 -0.43 -13.62 -6.24
CA SER A 39 -1.17 -14.63 -6.99
C SER A 39 -0.98 -14.50 -8.48
N GLY A 40 -0.63 -13.33 -8.96
CA GLY A 40 -0.56 -13.07 -10.39
C GLY A 40 -1.90 -12.78 -11.02
N PHE A 41 -2.97 -12.74 -10.23
CA PHE A 41 -4.31 -12.46 -10.74
C PHE A 41 -4.67 -11.00 -10.49
N ASN A 42 -5.09 -10.30 -11.52
CA ASN A 42 -5.72 -9.00 -11.35
C ASN A 42 -7.11 -9.17 -10.73
N SER A 43 -7.84 -10.13 -11.27
CA SER A 43 -9.14 -10.55 -10.76
C SER A 43 -9.14 -12.04 -10.67
N PRO A 44 -9.68 -12.61 -9.59
CA PRO A 44 -9.68 -14.06 -9.46
C PRO A 44 -10.70 -14.70 -10.39
N SER A 45 -10.40 -15.91 -10.85
CA SER A 45 -11.38 -16.70 -11.53
C SER A 45 -12.49 -17.08 -10.55
N LYS A 46 -13.62 -17.55 -11.08
CA LYS A 46 -14.73 -17.94 -10.23
C LYS A 46 -14.32 -18.99 -9.20
N ALA A 47 -13.51 -19.95 -9.63
CA ALA A 47 -13.07 -21.03 -8.74
C ALA A 47 -12.16 -20.52 -7.61
N ASN A 48 -11.45 -19.43 -7.82
CA ASN A 48 -10.48 -18.92 -6.86
C ASN A 48 -10.98 -17.71 -6.09
N ARG A 49 -12.20 -17.25 -6.35
CA ARG A 49 -12.70 -16.03 -5.76
C ARG A 49 -12.72 -16.07 -4.25
N ALA A 50 -13.22 -17.17 -3.66
CA ALA A 50 -13.33 -17.27 -2.21
C ALA A 50 -11.97 -17.21 -1.53
N ALA A 51 -11.00 -17.96 -2.08
CA ALA A 51 -9.65 -17.95 -1.51
C ALA A 51 -8.98 -16.57 -1.64
N PHE A 52 -9.18 -15.94 -2.79
CA PHE A 52 -8.61 -14.62 -3.06
C PHE A 52 -9.16 -13.58 -2.08
N GLU A 53 -10.49 -13.54 -1.95
CA GLU A 53 -11.12 -12.56 -1.08
C GLU A 53 -10.82 -12.82 0.39
N HIS A 54 -10.75 -14.09 0.76
CA HIS A 54 -10.37 -14.44 2.13
C HIS A 54 -8.97 -13.92 2.45
N ALA A 55 -8.04 -14.08 1.52
CA ALA A 55 -6.67 -13.60 1.70
C ALA A 55 -6.64 -12.07 1.86
N VAL A 56 -7.41 -11.36 1.03
CA VAL A 56 -7.48 -9.90 1.16
C VAL A 56 -8.00 -9.50 2.53
N ASP A 57 -9.06 -10.17 2.99
CA ASP A 57 -9.66 -9.87 4.29
C ASP A 57 -8.68 -10.12 5.43
N GLU A 58 -7.99 -11.26 5.40
CA GLU A 58 -7.03 -11.62 6.44
C GLU A 58 -5.85 -10.66 6.47
N ILE A 59 -5.33 -10.32 5.32
CA ILE A 59 -4.18 -9.42 5.23
C ILE A 59 -4.58 -8.02 5.67
N ALA A 60 -5.77 -7.58 5.28
CA ALA A 60 -6.25 -6.26 5.69
C ALA A 60 -6.44 -6.19 7.20
N ALA A 61 -6.96 -7.25 7.81
CA ALA A 61 -7.14 -7.29 9.26
C ALA A 61 -5.81 -7.24 9.99
N SER A 62 -4.82 -8.01 9.51
CA SER A 62 -3.49 -8.00 10.11
C SER A 62 -2.80 -6.66 9.93
N ALA A 63 -2.93 -6.06 8.77
CA ALA A 63 -2.35 -4.76 8.50
C ALA A 63 -2.95 -3.69 9.40
N ARG A 64 -4.27 -3.74 9.60
CA ARG A 64 -4.95 -2.82 10.50
C ARG A 64 -4.42 -2.95 11.91
N ALA A 65 -4.32 -4.18 12.39
CA ALA A 65 -3.82 -4.44 13.74
C ALA A 65 -2.39 -3.95 13.90
N LEU A 66 -1.55 -4.15 12.89
CA LEU A 66 -0.18 -3.69 12.92
C LEU A 66 -0.10 -2.17 13.02
N ILE A 67 -0.82 -1.47 12.15
CA ILE A 67 -0.78 -0.01 12.10
C ILE A 67 -1.28 0.57 13.42
N ASP A 68 -2.32 -0.02 14.00
CA ASP A 68 -2.87 0.45 15.26
C ASP A 68 -1.94 0.19 16.44
N ALA A 69 -1.11 -0.84 16.35
CA ALA A 69 -0.23 -1.23 17.44
C ALA A 69 1.14 -0.57 17.40
N LEU A 70 1.54 -0.03 16.26
CA LEU A 70 2.86 0.58 16.12
C LEU A 70 2.94 1.86 16.91
N LEU A 71 4.11 2.08 17.54
CA LEU A 71 4.36 3.25 18.35
C LEU A 71 5.51 4.04 17.74
N THR A 72 5.44 5.36 17.84
CA THR A 72 6.52 6.23 17.37
C THR A 72 6.44 7.55 18.10
N THR A 73 7.60 8.19 18.23
CA THR A 73 7.67 9.57 18.73
C THR A 73 7.76 10.57 17.59
N ALA A 74 7.82 10.08 16.35
CA ALA A 74 7.91 10.96 15.19
C ALA A 74 6.57 11.66 14.96
N GLU A 75 6.64 12.88 14.45
CA GLU A 75 5.44 13.62 14.09
C GLU A 75 4.72 12.92 12.95
N PRO A 76 3.39 12.91 12.98
CA PRO A 76 2.65 12.36 11.84
C PRO A 76 2.95 13.14 10.58
N ARG A 77 3.01 12.42 9.46
CA ARG A 77 3.22 13.03 8.16
C ARG A 77 1.92 13.64 7.67
N ASP A 78 2.04 14.82 7.09
CA ASP A 78 0.90 15.51 6.50
C ASP A 78 0.63 14.90 5.13
N ARG A 79 -0.59 14.43 4.91
CA ARG A 79 -0.94 13.76 3.66
C ARG A 79 -0.79 14.67 2.45
N ALA A 80 -1.20 15.92 2.59
CA ALA A 80 -1.11 16.86 1.48
C ALA A 80 0.33 17.13 1.11
N VAL A 81 1.20 17.29 2.11
CA VAL A 81 2.62 17.53 1.87
C VAL A 81 3.26 16.32 1.22
N GLU A 82 2.94 15.11 1.71
CA GLU A 82 3.53 13.90 1.13
C GLU A 82 3.06 13.69 -0.30
N ALA A 83 1.80 13.98 -0.58
CA ALA A 83 1.28 13.87 -1.94
C ALA A 83 1.99 14.85 -2.88
N GLU A 84 2.24 16.06 -2.38
CA GLU A 84 2.94 17.07 -3.17
C GLU A 84 4.37 16.62 -3.46
N ARG A 85 5.04 16.06 -2.47
CA ARG A 85 6.40 15.55 -2.66
C ARG A 85 6.43 14.42 -3.69
N ALA A 86 5.42 13.55 -3.65
CA ALA A 86 5.34 12.45 -4.61
C ALA A 86 5.15 12.98 -6.03
N ARG A 87 4.29 13.99 -6.18
CA ARG A 87 4.07 14.61 -7.49
C ARG A 87 5.34 15.28 -7.99
N ALA A 88 6.07 15.95 -7.11
CA ALA A 88 7.30 16.61 -7.49
C ALA A 88 8.34 15.60 -7.94
N ARG A 89 8.46 14.48 -7.26
CA ARG A 89 9.39 13.43 -7.65
C ARG A 89 9.04 12.86 -9.01
N THR A 90 7.76 12.66 -9.26
CA THR A 90 7.30 12.14 -10.55
C THR A 90 7.58 13.14 -11.66
N ALA A 91 7.29 14.40 -11.43
CA ALA A 91 7.54 15.44 -12.41
C ALA A 91 9.03 15.55 -12.75
N ALA A 92 9.88 15.49 -11.73
CA ALA A 92 11.33 15.55 -11.95
C ALA A 92 11.81 14.36 -12.76
N ARG A 93 11.25 13.17 -12.49
CA ARG A 93 11.67 11.95 -13.16
C ARG A 93 11.26 11.93 -14.63
N PHE A 94 10.05 12.40 -14.93
CA PHE A 94 9.49 12.29 -16.28
C PHE A 94 9.50 13.61 -17.05
N GLY A 95 9.46 14.73 -16.32
CA GLY A 95 9.38 16.02 -16.96
C GLY A 95 10.67 16.47 -17.59
N GLU A 96 11.78 16.10 -17.02
CA GLU A 96 13.08 16.58 -17.48
C GLU A 96 13.50 15.96 -18.79
N GLY A 97 12.91 14.87 -19.16
CA GLY A 97 13.24 14.24 -20.43
C GLY A 97 12.64 14.93 -21.63
N ARG A 98 11.86 15.95 -21.44
CA ARG A 98 11.17 16.65 -22.53
C ARG A 98 12.05 17.61 -23.28
#